data_1c10fbf195496a49f784034dfc1af076
#
_entry.id   1c10fbf195496a49f784034dfc1af076
#
_cell.length_a   1.000
_cell.length_b   1.000
_cell.length_c   1.000
_cell.angle_alpha   90.00
_cell.angle_beta   90.00
_cell.angle_gamma   90.00
#
_symmetry.space_group_name_H-M   'P 1'
#
loop_
_entity.id
_entity.type
_entity.pdbx_description
1 polymer ?
#
loop_
_entity_poly.entity_id
_entity_poly.type
_entity_poly.pdbx_seq_one_letter_code
_entity_poly.pdbx_strand_id
1 'polypeptide(L)'
;MFGKKKKKETVQEEAVKREQNNFLRKKTIKEIIAPAGIDASNIDHLEIISNAKRYARSFFVSQLPRMCTFPELFRDLYLFGDINTSIYINPIKEERSQNELNRTINELETERIVAMDKGNINRESTITQKRLEAERLRDEIAAGFNKLFEASVVSTLFAYNLADLDRDTKMLISEMSKTLVNIKTAWGMQEEAFQSNLPLLDDKIKKTHTFDRNSMGTVFPFTTSEVGHITGVPIGFNKQTGTPILFDNFHPSLTNYNMVIFAKSGAGKSVTMKTLVSRSSVLMGIESLALDAEGEYTIVAESLGGINVVISPNSQTIINLFDIEVEKVKDEITGKERIVLNIENKVEDVTQALLTMAKGSTRSTEVNELTKQIIAESVAEEYASLGITNNPNSLYKTANMGLRGDNLFQKEKKEMPTIGSWYRRIQAKARDNKNPDYQFHYSYLLKVMRQYVREYDGQMAYFDGQSTFDLLEGAPFINLDISQLEERFARPLAQQILLSWIWEKFVKKNSEDRKKATQKRVLVDEAWMLLPYPEAVDFLNKMARRARKRN
;
A
#
# COMPACT_ATOMS: atom_id res chain seq x y z
N MET A 1 -44.82 24.03 -44.77
CA MET A 1 -44.10 23.11 -43.90
C MET A 1 -43.00 23.73 -42.99
N PHE A 2 -42.57 24.93 -43.26
CA PHE A 2 -41.50 25.65 -42.53
C PHE A 2 -41.92 26.26 -41.17
N GLY A 3 -43.20 26.56 -40.97
CA GLY A 3 -43.68 27.20 -39.73
C GLY A 3 -43.81 26.25 -38.51
N LYS A 4 -44.00 24.94 -38.72
CA LYS A 4 -44.15 23.96 -37.63
C LYS A 4 -42.81 23.49 -37.05
N LYS A 5 -41.70 23.56 -37.81
CA LYS A 5 -40.36 23.20 -37.32
C LYS A 5 -39.80 24.28 -36.39
N LYS A 6 -39.94 25.56 -36.75
CA LYS A 6 -39.49 26.69 -35.91
C LYS A 6 -40.21 26.77 -34.56
N LYS A 7 -41.50 26.38 -34.50
CA LYS A 7 -42.26 26.38 -33.25
C LYS A 7 -41.90 25.23 -32.32
N LYS A 8 -41.41 24.09 -32.86
CA LYS A 8 -40.90 22.97 -32.05
C LYS A 8 -39.51 23.24 -31.50
N GLU A 9 -38.62 23.87 -32.25
CA GLU A 9 -37.28 24.25 -31.82
C GLU A 9 -37.33 25.31 -30.70
N THR A 10 -38.21 26.33 -30.82
CA THR A 10 -38.40 27.34 -29.76
C THR A 10 -38.98 26.74 -28.47
N VAL A 11 -39.88 25.76 -28.55
CA VAL A 11 -40.45 25.10 -27.37
C VAL A 11 -39.42 24.20 -26.68
N GLN A 12 -38.54 23.55 -27.44
CA GLN A 12 -37.43 22.77 -26.86
C GLN A 12 -36.36 23.67 -26.24
N GLU A 13 -36.00 24.79 -26.86
CA GLU A 13 -35.08 25.78 -26.29
C GLU A 13 -35.63 26.45 -25.03
N GLU A 14 -36.93 26.75 -24.98
CA GLU A 14 -37.57 27.27 -23.76
C GLU A 14 -37.65 26.20 -22.65
N ALA A 15 -37.87 24.93 -22.99
CA ALA A 15 -37.86 23.84 -22.02
C ALA A 15 -36.46 23.64 -21.42
N VAL A 16 -35.40 23.63 -22.25
CA VAL A 16 -34.01 23.54 -21.80
C VAL A 16 -33.60 24.75 -20.96
N LYS A 17 -34.02 25.97 -21.33
CA LYS A 17 -33.80 27.17 -20.50
C LYS A 17 -34.57 27.13 -19.18
N ARG A 18 -35.77 26.56 -19.14
CA ARG A 18 -36.53 26.36 -17.91
C ARG A 18 -35.86 25.31 -17.01
N GLU A 19 -35.33 24.22 -17.55
CA GLU A 19 -34.58 23.25 -16.82
C GLU A 19 -33.26 23.82 -16.26
N GLN A 20 -32.50 24.59 -17.05
CA GLN A 20 -31.30 25.28 -16.60
C GLN A 20 -31.56 26.31 -15.50
N ASN A 21 -32.65 27.11 -15.63
CA ASN A 21 -33.05 28.06 -14.60
C ASN A 21 -33.53 27.38 -13.30
N ASN A 22 -34.15 26.20 -13.39
CA ASN A 22 -34.52 25.41 -12.22
C ASN A 22 -33.28 24.81 -11.51
N PHE A 23 -32.23 24.50 -12.25
CA PHE A 23 -30.98 23.99 -11.68
C PHE A 23 -30.22 25.06 -10.89
N LEU A 24 -30.36 26.34 -11.24
CA LEU A 24 -29.69 27.47 -10.58
C LEU A 24 -30.50 28.06 -9.42
N ARG A 25 -31.75 27.61 -9.20
CA ARG A 25 -32.55 28.05 -8.06
C ARG A 25 -31.94 27.46 -6.77
N LYS A 26 -31.49 28.34 -5.84
CA LYS A 26 -31.05 27.92 -4.52
C LYS A 26 -32.17 27.12 -3.84
N LYS A 27 -31.98 25.83 -3.67
CA LYS A 27 -32.91 24.96 -2.95
C LYS A 27 -33.05 25.45 -1.51
N THR A 28 -34.27 25.56 -1.02
CA THR A 28 -34.51 25.79 0.41
C THR A 28 -34.18 24.53 1.18
N ILE A 29 -33.80 24.66 2.46
CA ILE A 29 -33.53 23.50 3.33
C ILE A 29 -34.72 22.52 3.33
N LYS A 30 -35.96 23.05 3.25
CA LYS A 30 -37.18 22.25 3.19
C LYS A 30 -37.26 21.40 1.90
N GLU A 31 -36.86 21.94 0.74
CA GLU A 31 -36.83 21.20 -0.52
C GLU A 31 -35.71 20.16 -0.60
N ILE A 32 -34.68 20.30 0.25
CA ILE A 32 -33.58 19.31 0.37
C ILE A 32 -34.00 18.15 1.28
N ILE A 33 -34.74 18.44 2.35
CA ILE A 33 -35.13 17.45 3.38
C ILE A 33 -36.38 16.66 2.96
N ALA A 34 -37.35 17.31 2.29
CA ALA A 34 -38.59 16.68 1.88
C ALA A 34 -38.86 16.94 0.39
N PRO A 35 -38.97 15.91 -0.42
CA PRO A 35 -39.40 16.03 -1.81
C PRO A 35 -40.82 16.59 -1.87
N ALA A 36 -41.18 17.24 -2.99
CA ALA A 36 -42.50 17.89 -3.18
C ALA A 36 -43.69 16.91 -3.13
N GLY A 37 -43.44 15.62 -3.34
CA GLY A 37 -44.42 14.55 -3.24
C GLY A 37 -43.93 13.22 -3.80
N ILE A 38 -44.66 12.16 -3.47
CA ILE A 38 -44.45 10.83 -4.05
C ILE A 38 -45.79 10.38 -4.64
N ASP A 39 -45.79 10.03 -5.92
CA ASP A 39 -46.94 9.43 -6.58
C ASP A 39 -46.80 7.90 -6.57
N ALA A 40 -47.73 7.24 -5.91
CA ALA A 40 -47.81 5.79 -5.76
C ALA A 40 -48.99 5.19 -6.59
N SER A 41 -49.48 5.89 -7.57
CA SER A 41 -50.60 5.40 -8.39
C SER A 41 -50.22 4.24 -9.30
N ASN A 42 -48.94 4.06 -9.60
CA ASN A 42 -48.44 2.94 -10.38
C ASN A 42 -48.20 1.70 -9.52
N ILE A 43 -48.56 0.54 -10.04
CA ILE A 43 -48.49 -0.74 -9.31
C ILE A 43 -47.06 -1.31 -9.21
N ASP A 44 -46.14 -0.84 -10.06
CA ASP A 44 -44.78 -1.43 -10.22
C ASP A 44 -43.64 -0.45 -9.93
N HIS A 45 -43.93 0.84 -9.74
CA HIS A 45 -42.94 1.87 -9.40
C HIS A 45 -43.59 3.07 -8.71
N LEU A 46 -42.76 3.90 -8.10
CA LEU A 46 -43.15 5.20 -7.53
C LEU A 46 -42.50 6.31 -8.35
N GLU A 47 -43.21 7.45 -8.46
CA GLU A 47 -42.66 8.69 -9.01
C GLU A 47 -42.38 9.68 -7.87
N ILE A 48 -41.12 10.07 -7.70
CA ILE A 48 -40.74 11.08 -6.73
C ILE A 48 -40.72 12.44 -7.41
N ILE A 49 -41.68 13.25 -7.06
CA ILE A 49 -41.90 14.56 -7.65
C ILE A 49 -41.11 15.59 -6.84
N SER A 50 -39.90 15.90 -7.31
CA SER A 50 -39.06 16.98 -6.78
C SER A 50 -38.58 17.86 -7.92
N ASN A 51 -37.59 18.73 -7.71
CA ASN A 51 -37.02 19.56 -8.79
C ASN A 51 -36.44 18.72 -9.96
N ALA A 52 -36.01 17.51 -9.70
CA ALA A 52 -35.69 16.50 -10.71
C ALA A 52 -36.58 15.28 -10.44
N LYS A 53 -37.45 14.94 -11.39
CA LYS A 53 -38.30 13.76 -11.30
C LYS A 53 -37.43 12.50 -11.23
N ARG A 54 -37.69 11.65 -10.24
CA ARG A 54 -37.03 10.37 -10.12
C ARG A 54 -38.07 9.24 -10.05
N TYR A 55 -37.68 8.09 -10.50
CA TYR A 55 -38.47 6.87 -10.43
C TYR A 55 -37.84 5.92 -9.42
N ALA A 56 -38.66 5.23 -8.66
CA ALA A 56 -38.21 4.27 -7.67
C ALA A 56 -38.99 2.96 -7.81
N ARG A 57 -38.30 1.83 -7.72
CA ARG A 57 -38.91 0.50 -7.74
C ARG A 57 -38.39 -0.32 -6.59
N SER A 58 -39.32 -0.82 -5.78
CA SER A 58 -39.00 -1.61 -4.60
C SER A 58 -39.11 -3.09 -4.86
N PHE A 59 -38.23 -3.84 -4.20
CA PHE A 59 -38.08 -5.29 -4.30
C PHE A 59 -38.02 -5.92 -2.93
N PHE A 60 -38.37 -7.19 -2.84
CA PHE A 60 -38.12 -8.03 -1.67
C PHE A 60 -37.48 -9.34 -2.09
N VAL A 61 -36.73 -9.96 -1.18
CA VAL A 61 -36.18 -11.32 -1.39
C VAL A 61 -37.34 -12.33 -1.30
N SER A 62 -37.53 -13.10 -2.37
CA SER A 62 -38.61 -14.11 -2.45
C SER A 62 -38.14 -15.53 -2.24
N GLN A 63 -36.86 -15.81 -2.52
CA GLN A 63 -36.29 -17.15 -2.37
C GLN A 63 -34.80 -17.02 -2.11
N LEU A 64 -34.31 -17.89 -1.22
CA LEU A 64 -32.90 -18.02 -0.85
C LEU A 64 -32.33 -19.36 -1.34
N PRO A 65 -31.01 -19.47 -1.54
CA PRO A 65 -30.36 -20.76 -1.78
C PRO A 65 -30.57 -21.70 -0.58
N ARG A 66 -30.56 -22.98 -0.86
CA ARG A 66 -30.74 -24.00 0.18
C ARG A 66 -29.70 -23.97 1.28
N MET A 67 -28.48 -23.55 0.94
CA MET A 67 -27.38 -23.39 1.89
C MET A 67 -26.76 -22.00 1.71
N CYS A 68 -26.75 -21.22 2.78
CA CYS A 68 -26.10 -19.89 2.83
C CYS A 68 -24.70 -20.07 3.45
N THR A 69 -23.71 -20.35 2.62
CA THR A 69 -22.32 -20.60 3.05
C THR A 69 -21.35 -19.50 2.65
N PHE A 70 -21.77 -18.59 1.78
CA PHE A 70 -20.92 -17.50 1.31
C PHE A 70 -21.13 -16.24 2.17
N PRO A 71 -20.07 -15.58 2.65
CA PRO A 71 -20.20 -14.28 3.27
C PRO A 71 -20.77 -13.27 2.25
N GLU A 72 -21.45 -12.24 2.75
CA GLU A 72 -22.08 -11.19 1.91
C GLU A 72 -23.13 -11.72 0.93
N LEU A 73 -24.05 -12.54 1.42
CA LEU A 73 -25.10 -13.16 0.60
C LEU A 73 -25.87 -12.18 -0.31
N PHE A 74 -26.08 -10.95 0.14
CA PHE A 74 -26.79 -9.89 -0.57
C PHE A 74 -25.89 -8.82 -1.16
N ARG A 75 -24.61 -9.12 -1.36
CA ARG A 75 -23.62 -8.17 -1.85
C ARG A 75 -24.03 -7.48 -3.13
N ASP A 76 -24.43 -8.28 -4.13
CA ASP A 76 -24.80 -7.78 -5.45
C ASP A 76 -26.09 -6.93 -5.39
N LEU A 77 -26.89 -7.06 -4.32
CA LEU A 77 -28.07 -6.25 -4.08
C LEU A 77 -27.69 -4.86 -3.56
N TYR A 78 -26.89 -4.74 -2.50
CA TYR A 78 -26.59 -3.44 -1.88
C TYR A 78 -25.44 -2.68 -2.57
N LEU A 79 -24.69 -3.30 -3.47
CA LEU A 79 -23.69 -2.63 -4.31
C LEU A 79 -24.21 -2.21 -5.70
N PHE A 80 -25.45 -2.52 -6.02
CA PHE A 80 -26.00 -2.26 -7.35
C PHE A 80 -26.46 -0.81 -7.49
N GLY A 81 -25.67 0.03 -8.19
CA GLY A 81 -26.09 1.36 -8.60
C GLY A 81 -26.66 2.25 -7.48
N ASP A 82 -27.75 2.97 -7.80
CA ASP A 82 -28.45 3.85 -6.84
C ASP A 82 -29.58 3.07 -6.16
N ILE A 83 -29.23 2.31 -5.13
CA ILE A 83 -30.13 1.43 -4.40
C ILE A 83 -30.04 1.65 -2.90
N ASN A 84 -31.20 1.62 -2.22
CA ASN A 84 -31.28 1.56 -0.77
C ASN A 84 -31.71 0.14 -0.37
N THR A 85 -31.07 -0.45 0.62
CA THR A 85 -31.42 -1.78 1.12
C THR A 85 -31.59 -1.75 2.63
N SER A 86 -32.71 -2.28 3.11
CA SER A 86 -33.01 -2.48 4.53
C SER A 86 -33.09 -3.97 4.84
N ILE A 87 -32.42 -4.38 5.89
CA ILE A 87 -32.42 -5.78 6.37
C ILE A 87 -33.01 -5.76 7.80
N TYR A 88 -34.15 -6.37 7.96
CA TYR A 88 -34.82 -6.54 9.24
C TYR A 88 -34.48 -7.90 9.82
N ILE A 89 -33.98 -7.95 11.03
CA ILE A 89 -33.55 -9.17 11.71
C ILE A 89 -34.25 -9.27 13.05
N ASN A 90 -35.11 -10.26 13.21
CA ASN A 90 -35.85 -10.51 14.43
C ASN A 90 -35.48 -11.88 15.00
N PRO A 91 -34.95 -11.98 16.23
CA PRO A 91 -34.67 -13.25 16.85
C PRO A 91 -35.98 -13.95 17.24
N ILE A 92 -36.08 -15.24 16.89
CA ILE A 92 -37.24 -16.09 17.28
C ILE A 92 -37.02 -16.60 18.70
N LYS A 93 -38.06 -16.58 19.53
CA LYS A 93 -38.01 -17.19 20.86
C LYS A 93 -37.77 -18.71 20.76
N GLU A 94 -36.96 -19.23 21.65
CA GLU A 94 -36.53 -20.63 21.64
C GLU A 94 -37.71 -21.61 21.64
N GLU A 95 -38.69 -21.38 22.51
CA GLU A 95 -39.90 -22.17 22.62
C GLU A 95 -40.66 -22.25 21.27
N ARG A 96 -40.81 -21.11 20.57
CA ARG A 96 -41.44 -21.04 19.25
C ARG A 96 -40.61 -21.79 18.21
N SER A 97 -39.27 -21.63 18.23
CA SER A 97 -38.37 -22.34 17.32
C SER A 97 -38.48 -23.85 17.48
N GLN A 98 -38.50 -24.35 18.71
CA GLN A 98 -38.62 -25.77 18.99
C GLN A 98 -39.98 -26.31 18.52
N ASN A 99 -41.09 -25.59 18.77
CA ASN A 99 -42.43 -26.00 18.33
C ASN A 99 -42.54 -26.04 16.80
N GLU A 100 -42.00 -25.06 16.08
CA GLU A 100 -42.00 -25.04 14.62
C GLU A 100 -41.17 -26.18 14.04
N LEU A 101 -39.97 -26.45 14.61
CA LEU A 101 -39.13 -27.57 14.17
C LEU A 101 -39.78 -28.94 14.45
N ASN A 102 -40.37 -29.12 15.62
CA ASN A 102 -41.10 -30.35 15.94
C ASN A 102 -42.25 -30.59 14.97
N ARG A 103 -42.99 -29.54 14.61
CA ARG A 103 -44.06 -29.64 13.59
C ARG A 103 -43.47 -30.03 12.24
N THR A 104 -42.40 -29.40 11.79
CA THR A 104 -41.72 -29.71 10.51
C THR A 104 -41.20 -31.16 10.50
N ILE A 105 -40.61 -31.64 11.60
CA ILE A 105 -40.13 -33.02 11.74
C ILE A 105 -41.28 -34.00 11.59
N ASN A 106 -42.43 -33.75 12.22
CA ASN A 106 -43.61 -34.60 12.13
C ASN A 106 -44.21 -34.59 10.71
N GLU A 107 -44.27 -33.45 10.04
CA GLU A 107 -44.70 -33.33 8.64
C GLU A 107 -43.76 -34.10 7.72
N LEU A 108 -42.44 -33.98 7.87
CA LEU A 108 -41.46 -34.74 7.07
C LEU A 108 -41.53 -36.24 7.33
N GLU A 109 -41.80 -36.70 8.57
CA GLU A 109 -41.96 -38.10 8.86
C GLU A 109 -43.22 -38.66 8.20
N THR A 110 -44.32 -37.92 8.19
CA THR A 110 -45.56 -38.29 7.48
C THR A 110 -45.30 -38.39 5.97
N GLU A 111 -44.62 -37.42 5.38
CA GLU A 111 -44.24 -37.47 3.95
C GLU A 111 -43.33 -38.66 3.64
N ARG A 112 -42.40 -39.00 4.54
CA ARG A 112 -41.48 -40.13 4.39
C ARG A 112 -42.28 -41.45 4.31
N ILE A 113 -43.23 -41.64 5.20
CA ILE A 113 -44.11 -42.83 5.21
C ILE A 113 -44.87 -42.94 3.89
N VAL A 114 -45.46 -41.84 3.41
CA VAL A 114 -46.18 -41.82 2.12
C VAL A 114 -45.25 -42.11 0.93
N ALA A 115 -43.99 -41.65 0.98
CA ALA A 115 -43.00 -41.92 -0.07
C ALA A 115 -42.57 -43.40 -0.08
N MET A 116 -42.41 -44.00 1.10
CA MET A 116 -42.15 -45.45 1.25
C MET A 116 -43.30 -46.29 0.68
N ASP A 117 -44.56 -46.02 1.04
CA ASP A 117 -45.72 -46.71 0.58
C ASP A 117 -45.86 -46.65 -0.95
N LYS A 118 -45.40 -45.57 -1.57
CA LYS A 118 -45.39 -45.40 -3.03
C LYS A 118 -44.12 -45.95 -3.72
N GLY A 119 -43.19 -46.55 -2.98
CA GLY A 119 -41.93 -47.11 -3.51
C GLY A 119 -40.98 -46.12 -4.12
N ASN A 120 -41.08 -44.82 -3.76
CA ASN A 120 -40.23 -43.75 -4.32
C ASN A 120 -38.98 -43.54 -3.46
N ILE A 121 -37.97 -44.38 -3.66
CA ILE A 121 -36.72 -44.42 -2.89
C ILE A 121 -35.94 -43.07 -2.92
N ASN A 122 -35.89 -42.40 -4.07
CA ASN A 122 -35.16 -41.13 -4.20
C ASN A 122 -35.81 -40.01 -3.37
N ARG A 123 -37.15 -39.97 -3.35
CA ARG A 123 -37.91 -39.00 -2.57
C ARG A 123 -37.78 -39.28 -1.08
N GLU A 124 -37.87 -40.55 -0.69
CA GLU A 124 -37.67 -41.01 0.69
C GLU A 124 -36.29 -40.59 1.24
N SER A 125 -35.22 -40.84 0.49
CA SER A 125 -33.86 -40.46 0.88
C SER A 125 -33.74 -38.95 1.10
N THR A 126 -34.31 -38.15 0.20
CA THR A 126 -34.29 -36.67 0.32
C THR A 126 -35.06 -36.16 1.54
N ILE A 127 -36.23 -36.78 1.83
CA ILE A 127 -37.05 -36.41 3.00
C ILE A 127 -36.33 -36.83 4.29
N THR A 128 -35.73 -38.01 4.32
CA THR A 128 -34.95 -38.50 5.46
C THR A 128 -33.81 -37.57 5.79
N GLN A 129 -33.07 -37.09 4.80
CA GLN A 129 -32.01 -36.11 5.01
C GLN A 129 -32.52 -34.79 5.60
N LYS A 130 -33.63 -34.26 5.05
CA LYS A 130 -34.25 -33.02 5.59
C LYS A 130 -34.70 -33.19 7.03
N ARG A 131 -35.27 -34.35 7.38
CA ARG A 131 -35.68 -34.65 8.74
C ARG A 131 -34.51 -34.68 9.71
N LEU A 132 -33.43 -35.36 9.35
CA LEU A 132 -32.20 -35.40 10.17
C LEU A 132 -31.58 -34.02 10.36
N GLU A 133 -31.57 -33.18 9.32
CA GLU A 133 -31.11 -31.79 9.41
C GLU A 133 -32.00 -30.98 10.39
N ALA A 134 -33.32 -31.15 10.35
CA ALA A 134 -34.25 -30.47 11.26
C ALA A 134 -34.11 -30.95 12.72
N GLU A 135 -33.95 -32.25 12.95
CA GLU A 135 -33.67 -32.83 14.26
C GLU A 135 -32.39 -32.29 14.86
N ARG A 136 -31.30 -32.28 14.08
CA ARG A 136 -30.01 -31.72 14.51
C ARG A 136 -30.14 -30.24 14.90
N LEU A 137 -30.81 -29.44 14.07
CA LEU A 137 -31.00 -28.02 14.35
C LEU A 137 -31.84 -27.82 15.62
N ARG A 138 -32.89 -28.61 15.85
CA ARG A 138 -33.68 -28.59 17.08
C ARG A 138 -32.82 -28.89 18.32
N ASP A 139 -31.97 -29.93 18.23
CA ASP A 139 -31.09 -30.33 19.33
C ASP A 139 -29.99 -29.28 19.63
N GLU A 140 -29.45 -28.66 18.59
CA GLU A 140 -28.49 -27.51 18.74
C GLU A 140 -29.16 -26.32 19.41
N ILE A 141 -30.43 -26.03 19.11
CA ILE A 141 -31.20 -24.95 19.76
C ILE A 141 -31.49 -25.29 21.22
N ALA A 142 -31.92 -26.52 21.50
CA ALA A 142 -32.19 -27.00 22.86
C ALA A 142 -30.91 -26.97 23.74
N ALA A 143 -29.75 -27.19 23.15
CA ALA A 143 -28.46 -27.11 23.82
C ALA A 143 -27.90 -25.67 23.92
N GLY A 144 -28.57 -24.66 23.35
CA GLY A 144 -28.14 -23.27 23.33
C GLY A 144 -27.00 -22.93 22.34
N PHE A 145 -26.60 -23.89 21.49
CA PHE A 145 -25.55 -23.70 20.50
C PHE A 145 -26.01 -22.93 19.28
N ASN A 146 -27.30 -22.97 18.95
CA ASN A 146 -27.89 -22.30 17.79
C ASN A 146 -29.14 -21.50 18.16
N LYS A 147 -29.58 -20.62 17.25
CA LYS A 147 -30.77 -19.79 17.39
C LYS A 147 -31.34 -19.45 16.03
N LEU A 148 -32.67 -19.40 15.92
CA LEU A 148 -33.36 -18.98 14.70
C LEU A 148 -33.66 -17.48 14.70
N PHE A 149 -33.64 -16.95 13.49
CA PHE A 149 -33.95 -15.56 13.21
C PHE A 149 -34.90 -15.49 12.02
N GLU A 150 -35.89 -14.62 12.10
CA GLU A 150 -36.66 -14.17 10.93
C GLU A 150 -35.98 -12.95 10.35
N ALA A 151 -35.59 -12.99 9.07
CA ALA A 151 -35.05 -11.85 8.36
C ALA A 151 -35.87 -11.52 7.11
N SER A 152 -36.11 -10.22 6.91
CA SER A 152 -36.73 -9.64 5.73
C SER A 152 -35.76 -8.69 5.08
N VAL A 153 -35.63 -8.75 3.76
CA VAL A 153 -34.74 -7.88 2.97
C VAL A 153 -35.58 -7.16 1.93
N VAL A 154 -35.59 -5.84 2.03
CA VAL A 154 -36.31 -4.93 1.13
C VAL A 154 -35.33 -3.96 0.52
N SER A 155 -35.42 -3.73 -0.78
CA SER A 155 -34.53 -2.82 -1.50
C SER A 155 -35.33 -1.91 -2.42
N THR A 156 -34.89 -0.67 -2.60
CA THR A 156 -35.49 0.30 -3.52
C THR A 156 -34.42 0.84 -4.48
N LEU A 157 -34.59 0.59 -5.75
CA LEU A 157 -33.74 1.06 -6.85
C LEU A 157 -34.29 2.38 -7.37
N PHE A 158 -33.40 3.35 -7.65
CA PHE A 158 -33.74 4.68 -8.15
C PHE A 158 -33.15 4.92 -9.53
N ALA A 159 -33.90 5.63 -10.39
CA ALA A 159 -33.43 6.09 -11.68
C ALA A 159 -34.03 7.45 -12.06
N TYR A 160 -33.41 8.15 -13.00
CA TYR A 160 -33.90 9.45 -13.49
C TYR A 160 -34.95 9.33 -14.60
N ASN A 161 -35.05 8.16 -15.23
CA ASN A 161 -36.09 7.90 -16.22
C ASN A 161 -36.55 6.42 -16.11
N LEU A 162 -37.74 6.16 -16.63
CA LEU A 162 -38.38 4.84 -16.53
C LEU A 162 -37.66 3.77 -17.36
N ALA A 163 -37.08 4.14 -18.50
CA ALA A 163 -36.36 3.19 -19.36
C ALA A 163 -35.08 2.67 -18.68
N ASP A 164 -34.35 3.53 -17.95
CA ASP A 164 -33.21 3.13 -17.16
C ASP A 164 -33.64 2.27 -15.96
N LEU A 165 -34.74 2.63 -15.28
CA LEU A 165 -35.29 1.83 -14.18
C LEU A 165 -35.63 0.40 -14.65
N ASP A 166 -36.21 0.26 -15.82
CA ASP A 166 -36.59 -1.06 -16.39
C ASP A 166 -35.35 -1.87 -16.78
N ARG A 167 -34.35 -1.21 -17.39
CA ARG A 167 -33.07 -1.86 -17.74
C ARG A 167 -32.37 -2.36 -16.48
N ASP A 168 -32.19 -1.48 -15.50
CA ASP A 168 -31.45 -1.75 -14.28
C ASP A 168 -32.17 -2.76 -13.40
N THR A 169 -33.53 -2.77 -13.42
CA THR A 169 -34.33 -3.84 -12.80
C THR A 169 -34.01 -5.22 -13.36
N LYS A 170 -33.96 -5.34 -14.70
CA LYS A 170 -33.63 -6.62 -15.35
C LYS A 170 -32.23 -7.08 -15.04
N MET A 171 -31.26 -6.14 -15.04
CA MET A 171 -29.87 -6.42 -14.67
C MET A 171 -29.77 -6.90 -13.22
N LEU A 172 -30.39 -6.19 -12.27
CA LEU A 172 -30.37 -6.54 -10.86
C LEU A 172 -30.95 -7.94 -10.62
N ILE A 173 -32.11 -8.26 -11.19
CA ILE A 173 -32.74 -9.59 -11.07
C ILE A 173 -31.81 -10.69 -11.63
N SER A 174 -31.16 -10.41 -12.77
CA SER A 174 -30.21 -11.35 -13.38
C SER A 174 -28.98 -11.58 -12.51
N GLU A 175 -28.39 -10.52 -11.94
CA GLU A 175 -27.23 -10.64 -11.05
C GLU A 175 -27.58 -11.46 -9.80
N MET A 176 -28.68 -11.13 -9.13
CA MET A 176 -29.12 -11.85 -7.92
C MET A 176 -29.42 -13.33 -8.20
N SER A 177 -29.95 -13.66 -9.37
CA SER A 177 -30.21 -15.05 -9.77
C SER A 177 -28.94 -15.90 -9.91
N LYS A 178 -27.77 -15.29 -10.20
CA LYS A 178 -26.48 -16.00 -10.27
C LYS A 178 -26.06 -16.57 -8.91
N THR A 179 -26.44 -15.91 -7.82
CA THR A 179 -26.19 -16.36 -6.44
C THR A 179 -27.33 -17.20 -5.87
N LEU A 180 -28.29 -17.59 -6.72
CA LEU A 180 -29.51 -18.34 -6.34
C LEU A 180 -30.40 -17.57 -5.33
N VAL A 181 -30.23 -16.27 -5.23
CA VAL A 181 -31.13 -15.38 -4.50
C VAL A 181 -32.15 -14.79 -5.48
N ASN A 182 -33.42 -15.08 -5.30
CA ASN A 182 -34.45 -14.54 -6.15
C ASN A 182 -35.13 -13.34 -5.48
N ILE A 183 -35.09 -12.19 -6.16
CA ILE A 183 -35.83 -10.99 -5.76
C ILE A 183 -37.06 -10.82 -6.63
N LYS A 184 -38.11 -10.24 -6.10
CA LYS A 184 -39.34 -9.91 -6.82
C LYS A 184 -39.69 -8.44 -6.61
N THR A 185 -40.16 -7.80 -7.67
CA THR A 185 -40.77 -6.47 -7.57
C THR A 185 -41.98 -6.53 -6.64
N ALA A 186 -42.12 -5.55 -5.77
CA ALA A 186 -43.23 -5.44 -4.84
C ALA A 186 -44.51 -4.92 -5.55
N TRP A 187 -45.04 -5.71 -6.48
CA TRP A 187 -46.22 -5.38 -7.25
C TRP A 187 -47.44 -5.10 -6.37
N GLY A 188 -48.03 -3.91 -6.53
CA GLY A 188 -49.17 -3.48 -5.73
C GLY A 188 -48.88 -3.17 -4.27
N MET A 189 -47.60 -3.22 -3.86
CA MET A 189 -47.07 -2.91 -2.53
C MET A 189 -45.86 -1.99 -2.59
N GLN A 190 -45.79 -1.13 -3.62
CA GLN A 190 -44.63 -0.26 -3.82
C GLN A 190 -44.49 0.77 -2.71
N GLU A 191 -45.59 1.31 -2.22
CA GLU A 191 -45.62 2.27 -1.13
C GLU A 191 -45.13 1.63 0.18
N GLU A 192 -45.66 0.46 0.56
CA GLU A 192 -45.27 -0.26 1.77
C GLU A 192 -43.82 -0.71 1.72
N ALA A 193 -43.36 -1.16 0.53
CA ALA A 193 -41.97 -1.55 0.35
C ALA A 193 -41.01 -0.36 0.44
N PHE A 194 -41.39 0.78 -0.14
CA PHE A 194 -40.62 2.01 -0.03
C PHE A 194 -40.57 2.50 1.43
N GLN A 195 -41.70 2.50 2.13
CA GLN A 195 -41.77 2.90 3.55
C GLN A 195 -40.93 1.96 4.42
N SER A 196 -40.93 0.64 4.14
CA SER A 196 -40.04 -0.32 4.81
C SER A 196 -38.56 -0.03 4.57
N ASN A 197 -38.20 0.68 3.52
CA ASN A 197 -36.82 1.05 3.22
C ASN A 197 -36.38 2.40 3.83
N LEU A 198 -37.30 3.11 4.46
CA LEU A 198 -37.00 4.31 5.23
C LEU A 198 -36.46 3.93 6.63
N PRO A 199 -35.68 4.79 7.29
CA PRO A 199 -35.10 4.51 8.61
C PRO A 199 -36.15 4.62 9.75
N LEU A 200 -37.31 3.98 9.56
CA LEU A 200 -38.44 3.99 10.50
C LEU A 200 -38.50 2.73 11.35
N LEU A 201 -37.63 1.74 11.09
CA LEU A 201 -37.63 0.43 11.77
C LEU A 201 -38.96 -0.34 11.67
N ASP A 202 -39.73 -0.12 10.61
CA ASP A 202 -41.04 -0.73 10.39
C ASP A 202 -41.06 -1.53 9.06
N ASP A 203 -41.06 -2.86 9.16
CA ASP A 203 -41.20 -3.76 8.00
C ASP A 203 -42.69 -3.96 7.69
N LYS A 204 -43.19 -3.23 6.71
CA LYS A 204 -44.59 -3.34 6.26
C LYS A 204 -44.82 -4.48 5.31
N ILE A 205 -43.76 -4.97 4.61
CA ILE A 205 -43.83 -6.06 3.66
C ILE A 205 -43.94 -7.44 4.34
N LYS A 206 -43.24 -7.62 5.45
CA LYS A 206 -43.24 -8.85 6.28
C LYS A 206 -42.99 -10.13 5.49
N LYS A 207 -42.16 -10.07 4.43
CA LYS A 207 -41.71 -11.23 3.67
C LYS A 207 -40.43 -11.78 4.28
N THR A 208 -40.59 -12.51 5.37
CA THR A 208 -39.51 -13.05 6.18
C THR A 208 -39.03 -14.43 5.71
N HIS A 209 -37.76 -14.69 5.92
CA HIS A 209 -37.12 -16.00 5.77
C HIS A 209 -36.45 -16.37 7.08
N THR A 210 -36.49 -17.68 7.40
CA THR A 210 -35.86 -18.19 8.62
C THR A 210 -34.39 -18.53 8.36
N PHE A 211 -33.52 -18.01 9.22
CA PHE A 211 -32.08 -18.25 9.23
C PHE A 211 -31.67 -18.88 10.56
N ASP A 212 -30.73 -19.80 10.52
CA ASP A 212 -29.95 -20.17 11.71
C ASP A 212 -28.80 -19.20 11.97
N ARG A 213 -28.11 -19.33 13.12
CA ARG A 213 -27.00 -18.44 13.50
C ARG A 213 -25.90 -18.35 12.43
N ASN A 214 -25.52 -19.47 11.83
CA ASN A 214 -24.43 -19.51 10.86
C ASN A 214 -24.83 -18.86 9.54
N SER A 215 -26.03 -19.19 9.04
CA SER A 215 -26.59 -18.58 7.83
C SER A 215 -26.86 -17.09 8.03
N MET A 216 -27.25 -16.64 9.23
CA MET A 216 -27.43 -15.23 9.54
C MET A 216 -26.10 -14.45 9.46
N GLY A 217 -24.99 -15.09 9.81
CA GLY A 217 -23.66 -14.48 9.66
C GLY A 217 -23.32 -14.11 8.21
N THR A 218 -23.88 -14.83 7.22
CA THR A 218 -23.66 -14.54 5.79
C THR A 218 -24.40 -13.30 5.29
N VAL A 219 -25.41 -12.85 6.03
CA VAL A 219 -26.20 -11.63 5.72
C VAL A 219 -25.50 -10.35 6.13
N PHE A 220 -24.45 -10.44 6.96
CA PHE A 220 -23.72 -9.27 7.46
C PHE A 220 -23.07 -8.47 6.32
N PRO A 221 -23.43 -7.18 6.12
CA PRO A 221 -23.04 -6.42 4.92
C PRO A 221 -21.68 -5.70 5.06
N PHE A 222 -21.03 -5.75 6.23
CA PHE A 222 -19.81 -4.97 6.53
C PHE A 222 -18.58 -5.86 6.60
N THR A 223 -18.38 -6.73 5.63
CA THR A 223 -17.26 -7.67 5.58
C THR A 223 -16.08 -7.11 4.77
N THR A 224 -16.29 -6.03 4.01
CA THR A 224 -15.24 -5.35 3.26
C THR A 224 -14.77 -4.10 3.99
N SER A 225 -13.46 -3.96 4.11
CA SER A 225 -12.86 -2.69 4.48
C SER A 225 -12.29 -2.01 3.24
N GLU A 226 -12.62 -0.75 3.04
CA GLU A 226 -11.91 0.05 2.06
C GLU A 226 -10.52 0.36 2.60
N VAL A 227 -9.50 -0.12 1.90
CA VAL A 227 -8.11 0.24 2.15
C VAL A 227 -7.75 1.33 1.15
N GLY A 228 -7.45 2.53 1.65
CA GLY A 228 -7.08 3.63 0.79
C GLY A 228 -6.89 4.92 1.59
N HIS A 229 -6.25 5.88 0.97
CA HIS A 229 -6.10 7.23 1.50
C HIS A 229 -6.88 8.22 0.61
N ILE A 230 -7.15 9.41 1.13
CA ILE A 230 -7.79 10.49 0.34
C ILE A 230 -6.80 11.04 -0.69
N THR A 231 -5.50 10.98 -0.38
CA THR A 231 -4.39 11.40 -1.23
C THR A 231 -3.54 10.20 -1.60
N GLY A 232 -2.69 10.35 -2.62
CA GLY A 232 -1.75 9.31 -3.02
C GLY A 232 -1.86 8.92 -4.48
N VAL A 233 -1.27 7.79 -4.81
CA VAL A 233 -1.25 7.26 -6.17
C VAL A 233 -2.28 6.15 -6.36
N PRO A 234 -2.96 6.09 -7.51
CA PRO A 234 -3.86 4.97 -7.82
C PRO A 234 -3.03 3.71 -8.05
N ILE A 235 -3.23 2.70 -7.20
CA ILE A 235 -2.52 1.42 -7.27
C ILE A 235 -3.38 0.30 -7.85
N GLY A 236 -4.70 0.44 -7.86
CA GLY A 236 -5.62 -0.56 -8.37
C GLY A 236 -7.06 -0.24 -8.01
N PHE A 237 -7.90 -1.25 -8.14
CA PHE A 237 -9.31 -1.19 -7.76
C PHE A 237 -9.60 -2.25 -6.70
N ASN A 238 -10.42 -1.90 -5.73
CA ASN A 238 -10.92 -2.87 -4.78
C ASN A 238 -11.75 -3.91 -5.53
N LYS A 239 -11.37 -5.17 -5.46
CA LYS A 239 -12.02 -6.25 -6.19
C LYS A 239 -13.48 -6.46 -5.77
N GLN A 240 -13.82 -6.09 -4.55
CA GLN A 240 -15.16 -6.27 -3.99
C GLN A 240 -16.08 -5.09 -4.32
N THR A 241 -15.60 -3.86 -4.14
CA THR A 241 -16.43 -2.65 -4.31
C THR A 241 -16.26 -1.98 -5.67
N GLY A 242 -15.21 -2.32 -6.43
CA GLY A 242 -14.88 -1.64 -7.69
C GLY A 242 -14.31 -0.23 -7.50
N THR A 243 -14.15 0.24 -6.26
CA THR A 243 -13.63 1.58 -5.96
C THR A 243 -12.12 1.67 -6.23
N PRO A 244 -11.61 2.79 -6.76
CA PRO A 244 -10.18 2.98 -6.93
C PRO A 244 -9.48 3.08 -5.57
N ILE A 245 -8.34 2.41 -5.45
CA ILE A 245 -7.50 2.46 -4.25
C ILE A 245 -6.40 3.48 -4.48
N LEU A 246 -6.42 4.57 -3.71
CA LEU A 246 -5.34 5.54 -3.63
C LEU A 246 -4.43 5.16 -2.47
N PHE A 247 -3.14 5.13 -2.72
CA PHE A 247 -2.14 4.77 -1.72
C PHE A 247 -1.09 5.86 -1.56
N ASP A 248 -0.97 6.37 -0.34
CA ASP A 248 0.03 7.34 0.07
C ASP A 248 0.98 6.67 1.08
N ASN A 249 2.20 6.42 0.63
CA ASN A 249 3.26 5.81 1.46
C ASN A 249 3.67 6.66 2.66
N PHE A 250 3.43 7.98 2.58
CA PHE A 250 3.84 8.95 3.60
C PHE A 250 2.65 9.49 4.39
N HIS A 251 1.48 8.82 4.28
CA HIS A 251 0.29 9.26 4.98
C HIS A 251 0.50 9.26 6.51
N PRO A 252 0.12 10.32 7.24
CA PRO A 252 0.35 10.45 8.68
C PRO A 252 -0.28 9.34 9.54
N SER A 253 -1.30 8.64 9.03
CA SER A 253 -1.92 7.51 9.74
C SER A 253 -1.01 6.27 9.79
N LEU A 254 0.02 6.19 8.94
CA LEU A 254 0.96 5.08 8.93
C LEU A 254 1.96 5.24 10.07
N THR A 255 2.19 4.17 10.81
CA THR A 255 3.19 4.15 11.89
C THR A 255 4.61 4.10 11.35
N ASN A 256 4.80 3.59 10.14
CA ASN A 256 6.08 3.47 9.44
C ASN A 256 5.88 3.64 7.93
N TYR A 257 6.85 4.27 7.26
CA TYR A 257 6.82 4.53 5.82
C TYR A 257 7.61 3.50 5.00
N ASN A 258 8.26 2.54 5.66
CA ASN A 258 8.98 1.47 4.98
C ASN A 258 7.99 0.49 4.34
N MET A 259 8.34 0.03 3.13
CA MET A 259 7.56 -0.96 2.39
C MET A 259 8.45 -2.12 1.99
N VAL A 260 7.95 -3.33 2.13
CA VAL A 260 8.61 -4.54 1.63
C VAL A 260 7.67 -5.23 0.65
N ILE A 261 8.19 -5.60 -0.52
CA ILE A 261 7.43 -6.25 -1.59
C ILE A 261 8.02 -7.63 -1.84
N PHE A 262 7.21 -8.65 -1.57
CA PHE A 262 7.55 -10.05 -1.86
C PHE A 262 6.74 -10.55 -3.04
N ALA A 263 7.41 -11.16 -4.00
CA ALA A 263 6.75 -11.79 -5.14
C ALA A 263 7.57 -12.97 -5.67
N LYS A 264 6.86 -13.94 -6.28
CA LYS A 264 7.54 -14.96 -7.09
C LYS A 264 8.09 -14.32 -8.37
N SER A 265 9.11 -14.91 -8.96
CA SER A 265 9.63 -14.49 -10.28
C SER A 265 8.49 -14.42 -11.30
N GLY A 266 8.43 -13.35 -12.09
CA GLY A 266 7.39 -13.10 -13.09
C GLY A 266 6.03 -12.64 -12.53
N ALA A 267 5.85 -12.49 -11.21
CA ALA A 267 4.57 -12.06 -10.62
C ALA A 267 4.32 -10.54 -10.67
N GLY A 268 5.20 -9.75 -11.28
CA GLY A 268 5.03 -8.32 -11.48
C GLY A 268 5.62 -7.42 -10.39
N LYS A 269 6.57 -7.90 -9.56
CA LYS A 269 7.29 -7.09 -8.56
C LYS A 269 7.81 -5.78 -9.14
N SER A 270 8.65 -5.87 -10.18
CA SER A 270 9.28 -4.70 -10.82
C SER A 270 8.25 -3.77 -11.48
N VAL A 271 7.18 -4.32 -12.09
CA VAL A 271 6.09 -3.52 -12.67
C VAL A 271 5.38 -2.71 -11.59
N THR A 272 5.07 -3.33 -10.45
CA THR A 272 4.44 -2.66 -9.30
C THR A 272 5.32 -1.53 -8.77
N MET A 273 6.62 -1.81 -8.58
CA MET A 273 7.60 -0.83 -8.10
C MET A 273 7.73 0.35 -9.07
N LYS A 274 7.95 0.08 -10.36
CA LYS A 274 8.06 1.11 -11.40
C LYS A 274 6.80 1.98 -11.47
N THR A 275 5.61 1.36 -11.42
CA THR A 275 4.33 2.07 -11.43
C THR A 275 4.17 2.97 -10.19
N LEU A 276 4.47 2.45 -9.00
CA LEU A 276 4.37 3.21 -7.75
C LEU A 276 5.32 4.42 -7.78
N VAL A 277 6.57 4.22 -8.19
CA VAL A 277 7.60 5.27 -8.24
C VAL A 277 7.23 6.33 -9.26
N SER A 278 6.93 5.94 -10.50
CA SER A 278 6.61 6.89 -11.57
C SER A 278 5.38 7.73 -11.22
N ARG A 279 4.30 7.09 -10.75
CA ARG A 279 3.08 7.80 -10.36
C ARG A 279 3.31 8.73 -9.17
N SER A 280 4.03 8.29 -8.14
CA SER A 280 4.29 9.11 -6.95
C SER A 280 5.24 10.27 -7.23
N SER A 281 6.21 10.12 -8.14
CA SER A 281 7.05 11.23 -8.57
C SER A 281 6.24 12.31 -9.28
N VAL A 282 5.35 11.91 -10.21
CA VAL A 282 4.54 12.86 -10.99
C VAL A 282 3.41 13.49 -10.16
N LEU A 283 2.68 12.68 -9.36
CA LEU A 283 1.48 13.14 -8.66
C LEU A 283 1.77 13.78 -7.30
N MET A 284 2.85 13.37 -6.65
CA MET A 284 3.15 13.78 -5.27
C MET A 284 4.49 14.51 -5.16
N GLY A 285 5.29 14.57 -6.22
CA GLY A 285 6.62 15.21 -6.19
C GLY A 285 7.65 14.45 -5.34
N ILE A 286 7.48 13.13 -5.16
CA ILE A 286 8.40 12.33 -4.35
C ILE A 286 9.69 12.10 -5.13
N GLU A 287 10.82 12.53 -4.55
CA GLU A 287 12.15 12.22 -5.06
C GLU A 287 12.51 10.78 -4.72
N SER A 288 12.89 9.99 -5.74
CA SER A 288 13.22 8.59 -5.54
C SER A 288 14.63 8.28 -6.01
N LEU A 289 15.35 7.46 -5.25
CA LEU A 289 16.65 6.90 -5.63
C LEU A 289 16.56 5.38 -5.62
N ALA A 290 16.87 4.75 -6.75
CA ALA A 290 16.91 3.31 -6.89
C ALA A 290 18.35 2.79 -6.83
N LEU A 291 18.54 1.72 -6.09
CA LEU A 291 19.71 0.86 -6.13
C LEU A 291 19.33 -0.36 -6.95
N ASP A 292 19.73 -0.35 -8.21
CA ASP A 292 19.27 -1.23 -9.27
C ASP A 292 20.28 -2.35 -9.52
N ALA A 293 19.97 -3.54 -9.06
CA ALA A 293 20.85 -4.69 -9.20
C ALA A 293 20.74 -5.38 -10.59
N GLU A 294 19.64 -5.16 -11.31
CA GLU A 294 19.34 -5.86 -12.56
C GLU A 294 19.28 -4.94 -13.79
N GLY A 295 19.46 -3.62 -13.62
CA GLY A 295 19.43 -2.65 -14.73
C GLY A 295 18.02 -2.34 -15.24
N GLU A 296 16.98 -2.55 -14.39
CA GLU A 296 15.59 -2.43 -14.81
C GLU A 296 15.02 -1.02 -14.75
N TYR A 297 15.62 -0.09 -13.98
CA TYR A 297 15.06 1.23 -13.71
C TYR A 297 15.59 2.34 -14.63
N THR A 298 16.50 2.04 -15.55
CA THR A 298 17.03 3.02 -16.53
C THR A 298 15.92 3.72 -17.30
N ILE A 299 14.93 2.97 -17.80
CA ILE A 299 13.78 3.51 -18.54
C ILE A 299 12.94 4.45 -17.67
N VAL A 300 12.81 4.14 -16.36
CA VAL A 300 12.08 4.98 -15.42
C VAL A 300 12.82 6.31 -15.21
N ALA A 301 14.14 6.26 -15.05
CA ALA A 301 14.98 7.46 -14.93
C ALA A 301 14.83 8.37 -16.16
N GLU A 302 14.96 7.82 -17.35
CA GLU A 302 14.82 8.54 -18.61
C GLU A 302 13.41 9.17 -18.78
N SER A 303 12.35 8.39 -18.49
CA SER A 303 10.97 8.83 -18.68
C SER A 303 10.56 9.94 -17.71
N LEU A 304 11.18 10.01 -16.54
CA LEU A 304 10.92 11.04 -15.53
C LEU A 304 11.85 12.26 -15.65
N GLY A 305 12.79 12.27 -16.62
CA GLY A 305 13.83 13.29 -16.72
C GLY A 305 14.83 13.23 -15.55
N GLY A 306 15.03 12.03 -15.01
CA GLY A 306 15.95 11.73 -13.93
C GLY A 306 17.37 11.43 -14.42
N ILE A 307 18.18 10.83 -13.55
CA ILE A 307 19.59 10.55 -13.79
C ILE A 307 19.82 9.04 -13.69
N ASN A 308 20.55 8.49 -14.68
CA ASN A 308 21.03 7.12 -14.64
C ASN A 308 22.56 7.09 -14.49
N VAL A 309 23.04 6.46 -13.42
CA VAL A 309 24.46 6.34 -13.09
C VAL A 309 24.84 4.86 -13.13
N VAL A 310 25.69 4.49 -14.06
CA VAL A 310 26.18 3.10 -14.18
C VAL A 310 27.48 2.94 -13.43
N ILE A 311 27.53 1.98 -12.51
CA ILE A 311 28.73 1.61 -11.75
C ILE A 311 29.21 0.26 -12.30
N SER A 312 30.34 0.27 -12.97
CA SER A 312 30.90 -0.91 -13.61
C SER A 312 32.44 -0.85 -13.62
N PRO A 313 33.11 -1.97 -13.91
CA PRO A 313 34.58 -2.00 -14.04
C PRO A 313 35.13 -1.00 -15.05
N ASN A 314 34.37 -0.68 -16.08
CA ASN A 314 34.77 0.20 -17.17
C ASN A 314 34.21 1.62 -17.04
N SER A 315 33.43 1.91 -16.01
CA SER A 315 32.86 3.24 -15.81
C SER A 315 33.88 4.20 -15.19
N GLN A 316 33.78 5.49 -15.55
CA GLN A 316 34.56 6.53 -14.89
C GLN A 316 33.88 7.04 -13.61
N THR A 317 32.72 6.49 -13.26
CA THR A 317 32.00 6.85 -12.07
C THR A 317 32.67 6.25 -10.85
N ILE A 318 33.06 7.09 -9.91
CA ILE A 318 33.63 6.71 -8.62
C ILE A 318 32.69 7.20 -7.54
N ILE A 319 32.42 6.37 -6.55
CA ILE A 319 31.70 6.73 -5.34
C ILE A 319 32.58 6.43 -4.15
N ASN A 320 32.92 7.46 -3.41
CA ASN A 320 33.84 7.35 -2.29
C ASN A 320 33.13 6.82 -1.04
N LEU A 321 33.59 5.68 -0.54
CA LEU A 321 33.09 5.06 0.70
C LEU A 321 33.22 6.01 1.90
N PHE A 322 34.23 6.88 1.92
CA PHE A 322 34.53 7.77 3.04
C PHE A 322 33.76 9.09 3.00
N ASP A 323 32.92 9.34 2.00
CA ASP A 323 32.11 10.55 1.95
C ASP A 323 31.24 10.71 3.20
N ILE A 324 31.27 11.91 3.78
CA ILE A 324 30.49 12.27 4.96
C ILE A 324 29.81 13.63 4.76
N GLU A 325 28.59 13.78 5.30
CA GLU A 325 27.81 15.02 5.25
C GLU A 325 27.43 15.49 6.64
N VAL A 326 27.22 16.80 6.75
CA VAL A 326 26.64 17.41 7.95
C VAL A 326 25.17 17.04 8.06
N GLU A 327 24.67 16.95 9.28
CA GLU A 327 23.31 16.57 9.59
C GLU A 327 22.64 17.64 10.43
N LYS A 328 21.40 18.04 10.07
CA LYS A 328 20.57 18.91 10.90
C LYS A 328 19.79 18.06 11.91
N VAL A 329 20.02 18.28 13.18
CA VAL A 329 19.34 17.59 14.28
C VAL A 329 18.58 18.62 15.10
N LYS A 330 17.30 18.33 15.36
CA LYS A 330 16.49 19.13 16.26
C LYS A 330 16.76 18.69 17.69
N ASP A 331 17.17 19.64 18.52
CA ASP A 331 17.35 19.42 19.95
C ASP A 331 15.97 19.15 20.60
N GLU A 332 15.82 18.02 21.27
CA GLU A 332 14.53 17.58 21.85
C GLU A 332 14.07 18.49 23.00
N ILE A 333 15.01 19.18 23.67
CA ILE A 333 14.72 20.01 24.84
C ILE A 333 14.41 21.46 24.41
N THR A 334 15.28 22.03 23.55
CA THR A 334 15.19 23.45 23.16
C THR A 334 14.35 23.67 21.90
N GLY A 335 14.06 22.62 21.15
CA GLY A 335 13.40 22.69 19.85
C GLY A 335 14.23 23.37 18.74
N LYS A 336 15.45 23.81 19.04
CA LYS A 336 16.33 24.49 18.08
C LYS A 336 17.05 23.48 17.20
N GLU A 337 17.20 23.84 15.93
CA GLU A 337 17.99 23.04 14.99
C GLU A 337 19.47 23.35 15.19
N ARG A 338 20.28 22.29 15.23
CA ARG A 338 21.74 22.39 15.22
C ARG A 338 22.31 21.51 14.13
N ILE A 339 23.39 21.98 13.50
CA ILE A 339 24.15 21.22 12.54
C ILE A 339 25.17 20.40 13.30
N VAL A 340 25.23 19.10 13.04
CA VAL A 340 26.19 18.17 13.65
C VAL A 340 26.93 17.38 12.58
N LEU A 341 28.14 16.96 12.90
CA LEU A 341 28.91 16.01 12.11
C LEU A 341 29.19 14.80 13.00
N ASN A 342 28.77 13.61 12.58
CA ASN A 342 28.93 12.40 13.38
C ASN A 342 29.96 11.47 12.75
N ILE A 343 31.22 11.68 13.09
CA ILE A 343 32.33 10.89 12.56
C ILE A 343 32.31 9.46 13.10
N GLU A 344 31.91 9.26 14.35
CA GLU A 344 31.92 7.93 14.99
C GLU A 344 31.02 6.96 14.22
N ASN A 345 29.79 7.37 13.89
CA ASN A 345 28.88 6.57 13.06
C ASN A 345 29.48 6.29 11.68
N LYS A 346 30.14 7.27 11.07
CA LYS A 346 30.75 7.08 9.75
C LYS A 346 31.95 6.14 9.79
N VAL A 347 32.80 6.25 10.82
CA VAL A 347 33.91 5.32 11.04
C VAL A 347 33.38 3.90 11.20
N GLU A 348 32.29 3.70 11.94
CA GLU A 348 31.65 2.39 12.06
C GLU A 348 31.17 1.87 10.69
N ASP A 349 30.44 2.68 9.90
CA ASP A 349 29.92 2.29 8.59
C ASP A 349 31.03 1.93 7.61
N VAL A 350 32.11 2.74 7.54
CA VAL A 350 33.30 2.46 6.72
C VAL A 350 34.00 1.18 7.19
N THR A 351 34.14 1.02 8.51
CA THR A 351 34.74 -0.20 9.09
C THR A 351 33.98 -1.46 8.67
N GLN A 352 32.65 -1.43 8.71
CA GLN A 352 31.84 -2.57 8.29
C GLN A 352 32.01 -2.90 6.81
N ALA A 353 32.08 -1.89 5.94
CA ALA A 353 32.32 -2.10 4.52
C ALA A 353 33.73 -2.67 4.25
N LEU A 354 34.77 -2.11 4.87
CA LEU A 354 36.13 -2.63 4.75
C LEU A 354 36.29 -4.06 5.33
N LEU A 355 35.53 -4.39 6.41
CA LEU A 355 35.46 -5.76 6.90
C LEU A 355 34.84 -6.73 5.89
N THR A 356 33.75 -6.31 5.24
CA THR A 356 33.12 -7.11 4.17
C THR A 356 34.10 -7.34 3.03
N MET A 357 34.84 -6.32 2.63
CA MET A 357 35.91 -6.42 1.61
C MET A 357 37.01 -7.39 2.07
N ALA A 358 37.47 -7.27 3.34
CA ALA A 358 38.55 -8.11 3.87
C ALA A 358 38.13 -9.58 4.03
N LYS A 359 36.87 -9.87 4.38
CA LYS A 359 36.32 -11.23 4.40
C LYS A 359 36.22 -11.84 3.01
N GLY A 360 35.98 -11.02 2.00
CA GLY A 360 35.86 -11.45 0.62
C GLY A 360 34.70 -12.41 0.34
N SER A 361 34.66 -12.98 -0.85
CA SER A 361 33.61 -13.91 -1.27
C SER A 361 33.59 -15.24 -0.49
N THR A 362 34.74 -15.65 0.04
CA THR A 362 34.90 -16.89 0.82
C THR A 362 34.57 -16.73 2.30
N ARG A 363 34.25 -15.51 2.75
CA ARG A 363 33.97 -15.17 4.15
C ARG A 363 35.05 -15.68 5.11
N SER A 364 36.31 -15.32 4.81
CA SER A 364 37.47 -15.78 5.55
C SER A 364 37.29 -15.66 7.07
N THR A 365 37.62 -16.71 7.79
CA THR A 365 37.63 -16.76 9.26
C THR A 365 38.87 -16.08 9.88
N GLU A 366 39.84 -15.68 9.06
CA GLU A 366 41.06 -14.98 9.52
C GLU A 366 40.74 -13.53 9.98
N VAL A 367 39.60 -13.01 9.61
CA VAL A 367 39.09 -11.69 10.03
C VAL A 367 38.43 -11.84 11.42
N ASN A 368 39.05 -11.32 12.44
CA ASN A 368 38.58 -11.37 13.83
C ASN A 368 38.41 -9.95 14.43
N GLU A 369 38.13 -9.86 15.74
CA GLU A 369 37.94 -8.59 16.44
C GLU A 369 39.18 -7.69 16.38
N LEU A 370 40.39 -8.24 16.39
CA LEU A 370 41.62 -7.46 16.26
C LEU A 370 41.75 -6.83 14.88
N THR A 371 41.38 -7.58 13.82
CA THR A 371 41.31 -7.01 12.45
C THR A 371 40.32 -5.83 12.40
N LYS A 372 39.14 -5.99 13.01
CA LYS A 372 38.12 -4.95 13.09
C LYS A 372 38.64 -3.70 13.81
N GLN A 373 39.32 -3.89 14.95
CA GLN A 373 39.90 -2.79 15.69
C GLN A 373 40.96 -2.04 14.87
N ILE A 374 41.88 -2.77 14.21
CA ILE A 374 42.89 -2.17 13.32
C ILE A 374 42.25 -1.33 12.22
N ILE A 375 41.19 -1.82 11.59
CA ILE A 375 40.46 -1.08 10.55
C ILE A 375 39.81 0.16 11.17
N ALA A 376 39.07 0.03 12.27
CA ALA A 376 38.38 1.16 12.90
C ALA A 376 39.32 2.28 13.34
N GLU A 377 40.43 1.95 13.99
CA GLU A 377 41.45 2.90 14.41
C GLU A 377 42.09 3.61 13.20
N SER A 378 42.44 2.85 12.16
CA SER A 378 43.06 3.42 10.96
C SER A 378 42.11 4.32 10.16
N VAL A 379 40.82 4.01 10.11
CA VAL A 379 39.79 4.86 9.50
C VAL A 379 39.60 6.14 10.30
N ALA A 380 39.54 6.07 11.63
CA ALA A 380 39.45 7.25 12.48
C ALA A 380 40.66 8.17 12.29
N GLU A 381 41.86 7.62 12.20
CA GLU A 381 43.09 8.34 11.96
C GLU A 381 43.12 9.01 10.58
N GLU A 382 42.50 8.43 9.55
CA GLU A 382 42.36 9.07 8.23
C GLU A 382 41.58 10.38 8.34
N TYR A 383 40.43 10.38 9.01
CA TYR A 383 39.67 11.62 9.23
C TYR A 383 40.44 12.63 10.12
N ALA A 384 41.07 12.14 11.18
CA ALA A 384 41.85 12.98 12.09
C ALA A 384 43.04 13.67 11.38
N SER A 385 43.72 12.95 10.47
CA SER A 385 44.84 13.50 9.70
C SER A 385 44.44 14.67 8.78
N LEU A 386 43.19 14.69 8.33
CA LEU A 386 42.61 15.78 7.56
C LEU A 386 42.04 16.90 8.46
N GLY A 387 42.17 16.77 9.79
CA GLY A 387 41.59 17.69 10.77
C GLY A 387 40.07 17.71 10.75
N ILE A 388 39.43 16.58 10.35
CA ILE A 388 37.98 16.42 10.37
C ILE A 388 37.60 15.87 11.76
N THR A 389 36.75 16.64 12.47
CA THR A 389 36.29 16.33 13.83
C THR A 389 34.76 16.44 13.88
N ASN A 390 34.14 16.16 15.02
CA ASN A 390 32.70 16.34 15.20
C ASN A 390 32.21 17.80 15.05
N ASN A 391 33.13 18.74 14.82
CA ASN A 391 32.78 20.12 14.48
C ASN A 391 32.40 20.21 12.99
N PRO A 392 31.16 20.61 12.64
CA PRO A 392 30.70 20.71 11.26
C PRO A 392 31.60 21.58 10.35
N ASN A 393 32.22 22.63 10.91
CA ASN A 393 33.13 23.48 10.15
C ASN A 393 34.43 22.80 9.73
N SER A 394 34.84 21.74 10.41
CA SER A 394 36.05 20.99 10.10
C SER A 394 36.01 20.26 8.76
N LEU A 395 34.80 20.05 8.20
CA LEU A 395 34.59 19.41 6.91
C LEU A 395 35.01 20.26 5.72
N TYR A 396 35.13 21.60 5.92
CA TYR A 396 35.36 22.55 4.86
C TYR A 396 36.78 23.09 4.88
N LYS A 397 37.29 23.47 3.70
CA LYS A 397 38.54 24.19 3.59
C LYS A 397 38.38 25.54 4.28
N THR A 398 39.41 26.00 5.03
CA THR A 398 39.40 27.30 5.67
C THR A 398 39.42 28.35 4.57
N ALA A 399 38.29 29.01 4.31
CA ALA A 399 38.26 30.12 3.39
C ALA A 399 39.07 31.30 3.98
N ASN A 400 39.88 31.94 3.16
CA ASN A 400 40.53 33.19 3.51
C ASN A 400 39.53 34.14 4.17
N MET A 401 39.88 34.68 5.34
CA MET A 401 39.08 35.60 6.16
C MET A 401 38.47 36.71 5.33
N GLY A 402 37.18 36.67 5.06
CA GLY A 402 36.48 37.73 4.34
C GLY A 402 34.98 37.63 4.28
N LEU A 403 34.40 36.45 4.45
CA LEU A 403 32.96 36.27 4.39
C LEU A 403 32.36 36.09 5.80
N ARG A 404 31.80 37.17 6.33
CA ARG A 404 30.88 37.13 7.49
C ARG A 404 29.57 36.56 7.02
N GLY A 405 29.21 35.42 7.55
CA GLY A 405 27.90 34.84 7.38
C GLY A 405 27.91 33.32 7.52
N ASP A 406 26.87 32.79 8.16
CA ASP A 406 26.67 31.37 8.50
C ASP A 406 26.33 30.45 7.29
N ASN A 407 26.72 30.85 6.07
CA ASN A 407 26.45 30.04 4.86
C ASN A 407 27.52 28.96 4.69
N LEU A 408 27.33 27.84 5.43
CA LEU A 408 28.12 26.61 5.28
C LEU A 408 28.10 26.03 3.85
N PHE A 409 27.08 26.35 3.07
CA PHE A 409 26.85 25.81 1.72
C PHE A 409 27.70 26.47 0.61
N GLN A 410 28.38 27.58 0.92
CA GLN A 410 29.29 28.24 -0.01
C GLN A 410 30.78 27.89 0.22
N LYS A 411 31.06 27.02 1.22
CA LYS A 411 32.45 26.63 1.54
C LYS A 411 32.80 25.37 0.74
N GLU A 412 34.00 25.40 0.14
CA GLU A 412 34.55 24.23 -0.55
C GLU A 412 34.87 23.12 0.47
N LYS A 413 34.38 21.91 0.24
CA LYS A 413 34.69 20.76 1.08
C LYS A 413 36.11 20.31 0.92
N LYS A 414 36.68 19.75 1.99
CA LYS A 414 37.94 19.02 1.94
C LYS A 414 37.81 17.78 1.09
N GLU A 415 38.87 17.34 0.48
CA GLU A 415 38.93 16.00 -0.11
C GLU A 415 38.83 14.96 1.00
N MET A 416 38.00 13.93 0.76
CA MET A 416 37.80 12.88 1.73
C MET A 416 38.91 11.82 1.65
N PRO A 417 39.15 11.06 2.72
CA PRO A 417 40.00 9.85 2.61
C PRO A 417 39.51 8.94 1.48
N THR A 418 40.38 8.06 1.00
CA THR A 418 40.05 7.03 -0.01
C THR A 418 40.52 5.68 0.47
N ILE A 419 40.08 4.60 -0.20
CA ILE A 419 40.59 3.25 0.10
C ILE A 419 42.11 3.23 -0.11
N GLY A 420 42.61 3.91 -1.14
CA GLY A 420 44.05 4.00 -1.42
C GLY A 420 44.83 4.75 -0.32
N SER A 421 44.29 5.89 0.22
CA SER A 421 44.94 6.58 1.33
C SER A 421 44.98 5.75 2.60
N TRP A 422 43.85 5.09 2.92
CA TRP A 422 43.76 4.15 4.03
C TRP A 422 44.72 2.96 3.85
N TYR A 423 44.85 2.39 2.66
CA TYR A 423 45.75 1.30 2.36
C TYR A 423 47.22 1.69 2.62
N ARG A 424 47.64 2.88 2.19
CA ARG A 424 48.99 3.43 2.47
C ARG A 424 49.22 3.60 3.98
N ARG A 425 48.21 3.99 4.76
CA ARG A 425 48.30 4.07 6.23
C ARG A 425 48.51 2.68 6.83
N ILE A 426 47.80 1.66 6.37
CA ILE A 426 48.02 0.27 6.82
C ILE A 426 49.44 -0.18 6.48
N GLN A 427 49.98 0.17 5.30
CA GLN A 427 51.38 -0.11 4.96
C GLN A 427 52.38 0.57 5.93
N ALA A 428 52.14 1.81 6.28
CA ALA A 428 52.99 2.51 7.24
C ALA A 428 52.96 1.84 8.63
N LYS A 429 51.75 1.55 9.15
CA LYS A 429 51.56 0.81 10.42
C LYS A 429 52.24 -0.54 10.43
N ALA A 430 52.17 -1.29 9.33
CA ALA A 430 52.82 -2.57 9.17
C ALA A 430 54.36 -2.49 9.23
N ARG A 431 54.96 -1.35 8.80
CA ARG A 431 56.41 -1.13 8.89
C ARG A 431 56.85 -0.76 10.31
N ASP A 432 56.01 -0.01 11.03
CA ASP A 432 56.36 0.55 12.34
C ASP A 432 56.08 -0.41 13.49
N ASN A 433 55.03 -1.19 13.39
CA ASN A 433 54.61 -2.12 14.44
C ASN A 433 55.29 -3.49 14.27
N LYS A 434 56.14 -3.90 15.22
CA LYS A 434 56.89 -5.17 15.22
C LYS A 434 56.21 -6.29 15.99
N ASN A 435 55.02 -6.07 16.54
CA ASN A 435 54.29 -7.11 17.30
C ASN A 435 53.78 -8.19 16.32
N PRO A 436 54.14 -9.47 16.50
CA PRO A 436 53.77 -10.56 15.59
C PRO A 436 52.27 -10.70 15.37
N ASP A 437 51.43 -10.50 16.40
CA ASP A 437 49.98 -10.61 16.30
C ASP A 437 49.41 -9.57 15.36
N TYR A 438 49.86 -8.32 15.46
CA TYR A 438 49.45 -7.23 14.56
C TYR A 438 50.01 -7.41 13.16
N GLN A 439 51.25 -7.90 13.01
CA GLN A 439 51.88 -8.12 11.72
C GLN A 439 51.13 -9.12 10.85
N PHE A 440 50.57 -10.17 11.45
CA PHE A 440 49.72 -11.13 10.74
C PHE A 440 48.51 -10.41 10.12
N HIS A 441 47.78 -9.60 10.88
CA HIS A 441 46.59 -8.88 10.41
C HIS A 441 46.89 -7.79 9.39
N TYR A 442 47.98 -7.04 9.57
CA TYR A 442 48.43 -6.07 8.58
C TYR A 442 48.78 -6.74 7.23
N SER A 443 49.55 -7.83 7.28
CA SER A 443 49.95 -8.58 6.08
C SER A 443 48.72 -9.15 5.36
N TYR A 444 47.78 -9.67 6.12
CA TYR A 444 46.52 -10.19 5.60
C TYR A 444 45.74 -9.05 4.90
N LEU A 445 45.50 -7.93 5.59
CA LEU A 445 44.79 -6.78 5.03
C LEU A 445 45.45 -6.25 3.76
N LEU A 446 46.78 -6.08 3.76
CA LEU A 446 47.51 -5.60 2.59
C LEU A 446 47.39 -6.55 1.40
N LYS A 447 47.37 -7.86 1.65
CA LYS A 447 47.22 -8.86 0.59
C LYS A 447 45.80 -8.83 -0.02
N VAL A 448 44.76 -8.82 0.83
CA VAL A 448 43.37 -8.96 0.38
C VAL A 448 42.82 -7.64 -0.17
N MET A 449 43.18 -6.51 0.45
CA MET A 449 42.65 -5.19 0.05
C MET A 449 43.28 -4.61 -1.20
N ARG A 450 44.41 -5.14 -1.68
CA ARG A 450 45.11 -4.68 -2.89
C ARG A 450 44.20 -4.62 -4.12
N GLN A 451 43.28 -5.58 -4.25
CA GLN A 451 42.36 -5.66 -5.38
C GLN A 451 41.34 -4.49 -5.45
N TYR A 452 41.18 -3.75 -4.35
CA TYR A 452 40.26 -2.60 -4.28
C TYR A 452 40.97 -1.26 -4.43
N VAL A 453 42.29 -1.26 -4.61
CA VAL A 453 43.10 -0.05 -4.67
C VAL A 453 43.50 0.24 -6.11
N ARG A 454 43.14 1.42 -6.59
CA ARG A 454 43.37 1.86 -7.96
C ARG A 454 44.86 1.98 -8.30
N GLU A 455 45.69 2.45 -7.36
CA GLU A 455 47.14 2.58 -7.51
C GLU A 455 47.84 1.25 -7.87
N TYR A 456 47.20 0.11 -7.57
CA TYR A 456 47.72 -1.22 -7.85
C TYR A 456 46.92 -1.95 -8.94
N ASP A 457 46.24 -1.19 -9.82
CA ASP A 457 45.39 -1.73 -10.89
C ASP A 457 44.40 -2.78 -10.40
N GLY A 458 43.82 -2.52 -9.23
CA GLY A 458 42.89 -3.43 -8.57
C GLY A 458 41.63 -3.67 -9.41
N GLN A 459 41.28 -4.93 -9.63
CA GLN A 459 40.12 -5.33 -10.46
C GLN A 459 38.77 -4.85 -9.90
N MET A 460 38.71 -4.54 -8.61
CA MET A 460 37.50 -4.08 -7.91
C MET A 460 37.66 -2.66 -7.34
N ALA A 461 38.44 -1.81 -8.01
CA ALA A 461 38.75 -0.45 -7.52
C ALA A 461 37.66 0.60 -7.86
N TYR A 462 36.39 0.18 -7.94
CA TYR A 462 35.25 1.07 -8.29
C TYR A 462 34.96 2.14 -7.23
N PHE A 463 35.38 1.88 -5.99
CA PHE A 463 35.11 2.75 -4.84
C PHE A 463 36.37 3.45 -4.31
N ASP A 464 37.48 3.38 -5.02
CA ASP A 464 38.74 4.02 -4.65
C ASP A 464 38.98 5.30 -5.44
N GLY A 465 38.80 6.42 -4.79
CA GLY A 465 38.97 7.75 -5.34
C GLY A 465 37.93 8.72 -4.79
N GLN A 466 38.04 10.00 -5.20
CA GLN A 466 37.02 11.01 -4.86
C GLN A 466 35.76 10.74 -5.69
N SER A 467 34.59 10.98 -5.09
CA SER A 467 33.32 10.84 -5.82
C SER A 467 33.30 11.78 -7.03
N THR A 468 33.07 11.20 -8.21
CA THR A 468 32.98 11.96 -9.48
C THR A 468 31.56 12.43 -9.76
N PHE A 469 30.60 11.93 -9.00
CA PHE A 469 29.19 12.26 -9.13
C PHE A 469 28.66 12.85 -7.84
N ASP A 470 28.02 14.01 -7.93
CA ASP A 470 27.27 14.59 -6.83
C ASP A 470 25.78 14.59 -7.20
N LEU A 471 24.93 14.34 -6.20
CA LEU A 471 23.48 14.28 -6.43
C LEU A 471 22.97 15.69 -6.77
N LEU A 472 22.36 15.82 -7.93
CA LEU A 472 21.65 17.04 -8.30
C LEU A 472 20.40 17.16 -7.43
N GLU A 473 20.29 18.28 -6.70
CA GLU A 473 19.08 18.58 -5.94
C GLU A 473 17.89 18.72 -6.88
N GLY A 474 16.75 18.09 -6.50
CA GLY A 474 15.52 18.18 -7.28
C GLY A 474 15.42 17.21 -8.45
N ALA A 475 16.35 16.25 -8.62
CA ALA A 475 16.16 15.19 -9.59
C ALA A 475 14.99 14.29 -9.18
N PRO A 476 13.95 14.13 -10.02
CA PRO A 476 12.75 13.37 -9.65
C PRO A 476 13.05 11.89 -9.42
N PHE A 477 14.04 11.36 -10.13
CA PHE A 477 14.47 9.98 -10.01
C PHE A 477 15.96 9.83 -10.30
N ILE A 478 16.66 9.08 -9.46
CA ILE A 478 18.07 8.75 -9.63
C ILE A 478 18.20 7.23 -9.63
N ASN A 479 18.79 6.67 -10.66
CA ASN A 479 19.08 5.25 -10.76
C ASN A 479 20.58 5.01 -10.59
N LEU A 480 20.96 4.18 -9.62
CA LEU A 480 22.32 3.66 -9.45
C LEU A 480 22.34 2.22 -9.98
N ASP A 481 22.74 2.05 -11.20
CA ASP A 481 22.78 0.76 -11.90
C ASP A 481 24.09 0.03 -11.59
N ILE A 482 23.99 -1.11 -10.91
CA ILE A 482 25.09 -2.02 -10.57
C ILE A 482 24.98 -3.37 -11.30
N SER A 483 24.11 -3.49 -12.29
CA SER A 483 23.84 -4.74 -13.00
C SER A 483 25.07 -5.34 -13.71
N GLN A 484 26.04 -4.49 -14.05
CA GLN A 484 27.28 -4.91 -14.71
C GLN A 484 28.35 -5.46 -13.74
N LEU A 485 28.12 -5.40 -12.43
CA LEU A 485 29.00 -5.98 -11.45
C LEU A 485 28.74 -7.49 -11.28
N GLU A 486 29.77 -8.22 -10.83
CA GLU A 486 29.66 -9.66 -10.54
C GLU A 486 28.63 -9.92 -9.41
N GLU A 487 27.73 -10.88 -9.62
CA GLU A 487 26.53 -11.09 -8.82
C GLU A 487 26.81 -11.61 -7.40
N ARG A 488 27.76 -12.51 -7.24
CA ARG A 488 27.95 -13.24 -5.97
C ARG A 488 28.54 -12.39 -4.86
N PHE A 489 29.45 -11.47 -5.20
CA PHE A 489 30.16 -10.68 -4.21
C PHE A 489 30.18 -9.17 -4.52
N ALA A 490 30.49 -8.78 -5.77
CA ALA A 490 30.64 -7.36 -6.10
C ALA A 490 29.33 -6.58 -6.01
N ARG A 491 28.18 -7.16 -6.42
CA ARG A 491 26.86 -6.50 -6.28
C ARG A 491 26.46 -6.31 -4.82
N PRO A 492 26.48 -7.34 -3.93
CA PRO A 492 26.17 -7.14 -2.52
C PRO A 492 27.09 -6.13 -1.83
N LEU A 493 28.39 -6.17 -2.14
CA LEU A 493 29.35 -5.19 -1.62
C LEU A 493 29.02 -3.78 -2.11
N ALA A 494 28.73 -3.63 -3.40
CA ALA A 494 28.29 -2.36 -3.96
C ALA A 494 27.01 -1.86 -3.31
N GLN A 495 26.00 -2.73 -3.10
CA GLN A 495 24.78 -2.36 -2.40
C GLN A 495 25.07 -1.81 -0.98
N GLN A 496 25.95 -2.46 -0.23
CA GLN A 496 26.32 -2.01 1.12
C GLN A 496 27.00 -0.63 1.10
N ILE A 497 27.97 -0.43 0.22
CA ILE A 497 28.70 0.85 0.09
C ILE A 497 27.76 1.96 -0.39
N LEU A 498 26.96 1.69 -1.41
CA LEU A 498 26.02 2.64 -1.96
C LEU A 498 24.93 3.02 -0.97
N LEU A 499 24.42 2.10 -0.15
CA LEU A 499 23.47 2.43 0.91
C LEU A 499 24.07 3.42 1.92
N SER A 500 25.35 3.24 2.32
CA SER A 500 26.03 4.20 3.18
C SER A 500 26.19 5.56 2.51
N TRP A 501 26.57 5.59 1.25
CA TRP A 501 26.71 6.81 0.47
C TRP A 501 25.35 7.52 0.21
N ILE A 502 24.28 6.75 -0.10
CA ILE A 502 22.90 7.24 -0.24
C ILE A 502 22.45 7.91 1.06
N TRP A 503 22.75 7.29 2.20
CA TRP A 503 22.43 7.86 3.50
C TRP A 503 23.07 9.25 3.67
N GLU A 504 24.35 9.35 3.37
CA GLU A 504 25.10 10.61 3.50
C GLU A 504 24.59 11.67 2.49
N LYS A 505 24.54 11.34 1.22
CA LYS A 505 24.33 12.29 0.13
C LYS A 505 22.87 12.56 -0.20
N PHE A 506 21.98 11.59 -0.02
CA PHE A 506 20.56 11.72 -0.39
C PHE A 506 19.67 11.91 0.83
N VAL A 507 19.78 11.03 1.83
CA VAL A 507 18.86 11.05 2.98
C VAL A 507 19.16 12.22 3.93
N LYS A 508 20.43 12.49 4.25
CA LYS A 508 20.82 13.61 5.13
C LYS A 508 20.65 14.99 4.47
N LYS A 509 20.82 15.07 3.15
CA LYS A 509 20.70 16.30 2.37
C LYS A 509 19.22 16.63 2.16
N ASN A 510 18.58 17.23 3.14
CA ASN A 510 17.20 17.69 3.03
C ASN A 510 17.15 19.23 3.00
N SER A 511 16.10 19.80 2.38
CA SER A 511 15.98 21.23 2.22
C SER A 511 16.00 21.94 3.59
N GLU A 512 16.53 23.16 3.62
CA GLU A 512 16.63 23.98 4.84
C GLU A 512 15.27 24.31 5.45
N ASP A 513 14.24 24.36 4.60
CA ASP A 513 12.88 24.67 5.01
C ASP A 513 12.05 23.39 5.07
N ARG A 514 11.67 22.95 6.28
CA ARG A 514 10.81 21.77 6.48
C ARG A 514 9.45 21.87 5.77
N LYS A 515 8.97 23.08 5.50
CA LYS A 515 7.73 23.29 4.74
C LYS A 515 7.92 23.02 3.24
N LYS A 516 9.17 22.99 2.77
CA LYS A 516 9.56 22.67 1.40
C LYS A 516 10.35 21.35 1.29
N ALA A 517 10.49 20.62 2.40
CA ALA A 517 11.16 19.34 2.39
C ALA A 517 10.39 18.36 1.50
N THR A 518 11.01 17.95 0.42
CA THR A 518 10.47 16.89 -0.44
C THR A 518 10.52 15.55 0.27
N GLN A 519 9.47 14.76 0.10
CA GLN A 519 9.48 13.38 0.55
C GLN A 519 10.46 12.59 -0.31
N LYS A 520 11.29 11.79 0.34
CA LYS A 520 12.35 11.02 -0.33
C LYS A 520 12.12 9.53 -0.18
N ARG A 521 12.40 8.78 -1.23
CA ARG A 521 12.30 7.32 -1.26
C ARG A 521 13.60 6.70 -1.72
N VAL A 522 14.06 5.70 -0.99
CA VAL A 522 15.17 4.83 -1.41
C VAL A 522 14.58 3.46 -1.75
N LEU A 523 14.86 2.99 -2.96
CA LEU A 523 14.50 1.66 -3.42
C LEU A 523 15.74 0.78 -3.41
N VAL A 524 15.63 -0.37 -2.81
CA VAL A 524 16.67 -1.40 -2.84
C VAL A 524 16.11 -2.60 -3.56
N ASP A 525 16.50 -2.75 -4.81
CA ASP A 525 16.11 -3.94 -5.58
C ASP A 525 17.00 -5.13 -5.20
N GLU A 526 16.43 -6.33 -5.25
CA GLU A 526 17.10 -7.58 -4.87
C GLU A 526 17.79 -7.52 -3.49
N ALA A 527 17.12 -6.89 -2.51
CA ALA A 527 17.65 -6.70 -1.15
C ALA A 527 18.06 -8.01 -0.44
N TRP A 528 17.55 -9.16 -0.90
CA TRP A 528 17.95 -10.48 -0.39
C TRP A 528 19.45 -10.79 -0.60
N MET A 529 20.09 -10.13 -1.56
CA MET A 529 21.55 -10.26 -1.80
C MET A 529 22.37 -9.80 -0.60
N LEU A 530 21.83 -8.94 0.24
CA LEU A 530 22.48 -8.47 1.48
C LEU A 530 22.39 -9.48 2.63
N LEU A 531 21.41 -10.39 2.62
CA LEU A 531 21.16 -11.32 3.74
C LEU A 531 22.35 -12.17 4.14
N PRO A 532 23.22 -12.62 3.21
CA PRO A 532 24.42 -13.36 3.56
C PRO A 532 25.47 -12.54 4.34
N TYR A 533 25.36 -11.22 4.38
CA TYR A 533 26.33 -10.29 4.97
C TYR A 533 25.72 -9.59 6.19
N PRO A 534 25.97 -10.07 7.43
CA PRO A 534 25.38 -9.53 8.66
C PRO A 534 25.60 -8.01 8.80
N GLU A 535 26.78 -7.53 8.42
CA GLU A 535 27.16 -6.12 8.48
C GLU A 535 26.26 -5.25 7.58
N ALA A 536 25.92 -5.74 6.39
CA ALA A 536 25.04 -5.06 5.45
C ALA A 536 23.58 -5.07 5.93
N VAL A 537 23.14 -6.19 6.54
CA VAL A 537 21.80 -6.31 7.14
C VAL A 537 21.65 -5.35 8.31
N ASP A 538 22.65 -5.24 9.17
CA ASP A 538 22.64 -4.29 10.30
C ASP A 538 22.57 -2.84 9.82
N PHE A 539 23.28 -2.51 8.76
CA PHE A 539 23.21 -1.18 8.16
C PHE A 539 21.79 -0.89 7.62
N LEU A 540 21.20 -1.83 6.88
CA LEU A 540 19.84 -1.70 6.34
C LEU A 540 18.81 -1.53 7.48
N ASN A 541 18.95 -2.28 8.56
CA ASN A 541 18.11 -2.16 9.76
C ASN A 541 18.24 -0.78 10.42
N LYS A 542 19.47 -0.27 10.58
CA LYS A 542 19.74 1.07 11.12
C LYS A 542 19.08 2.15 10.24
N MET A 543 19.23 2.02 8.92
CA MET A 543 18.64 2.92 7.93
C MET A 543 17.11 2.91 8.01
N ALA A 544 16.47 1.74 8.00
CA ALA A 544 15.03 1.59 8.06
C ALA A 544 14.43 2.19 9.34
N ARG A 545 15.08 2.01 10.50
CA ARG A 545 14.63 2.59 11.78
C ARG A 545 14.77 4.12 11.82
N ARG A 546 15.80 4.67 11.18
CA ARG A 546 16.10 6.11 11.19
C ARG A 546 15.34 6.88 10.10
N ALA A 547 14.92 6.21 9.02
CA ALA A 547 14.27 6.82 7.86
C ALA A 547 13.04 7.66 8.23
N ARG A 548 12.17 7.16 9.14
CA ARG A 548 10.97 7.89 9.59
C ARG A 548 11.25 9.29 10.16
N LYS A 549 12.43 9.50 10.77
CA LYS A 549 12.81 10.81 11.36
C LYS A 549 13.25 11.81 10.30
N ARG A 550 13.42 11.37 9.04
CA ARG A 550 13.99 12.15 7.94
C ARG A 550 12.99 12.55 6.84
N ASN A 551 11.77 12.03 6.88
CA ASN A 551 10.68 12.09 5.86
C ASN A 551 10.95 11.23 4.64
#